data_89c01298f76b84ab8e055da1c5b7f6cd
#
_entry.id   89c01298f76b84ab8e055da1c5b7f6cd
#
_cell.length_a   1.000
_cell.length_b   1.000
_cell.length_c   1.000
_cell.angle_alpha   90.00
_cell.angle_beta   90.00
_cell.angle_gamma   90.00
#
_symmetry.space_group_name_H-M   'P 1'
#
loop_
_entity.id
_entity.type
_entity.pdbx_description
1 polymer ?
#
loop_
_entity_poly.entity_id
_entity_poly.type
_entity_poly.pdbx_seq_one_letter_code
_entity_poly.pdbx_strand_id
1 'polypeptide(L)'
;MANEFDFIVVGGGSAGAVIASRLSEDPACRVALIEAGERPPEISALPIAPPAMQLNPATDWMYTADPGKAGLGLNGRRVPVPRGKMLGGSSGINYMMYVRGHPGDFDSWAAGGATGWSYAEVLPYFRKSEGLTPNDEIIVDAPAHNTAGPLGVSVRGPILPAARQFVEAAVAAGIPKGDYNGRDRGAAAGVVSLTQYTIRDGRRSSTYQAFLAGEPEQRPNLTIITGALATRVLLDAADGQTVATGVEYSTTAGETMTAHVAKEVILSAGAIGSPQLLLLSGIGPRQELEAAGVSCLVDAPQVGKNLQDHVMCPLIYPAPGIGVPMSEVALSMGPDALRAPAGSLPADPADDVNLSPELQELKKKADERLSEWRATGRGLGASSLADAVVFCSSGLGDLHSHDTEIICFLTGGNDDFLRTIINIDTSRFFDDPATRVANDAENLLLLANPVLPHSRGEIVLAGADPGTQPAIRMNYYDDPHDMKVMVAAIRRTMDIAAHWPGNRKLGALMMPPFLAEKHGYREGAEPSDALLEDFALHFSLTVYHPTSTCRIGSVVDPRLRVTGVGRLRVADASVMPSVIGGNTNAPCIMIGEKAAEMIGAEYGVKLREFVGE
;
A
#
# COMPACT_ATOMS: atom_id res chain seq x y z
N MET A 1 -5.85 -37.57 1.25
CA MET A 1 -6.80 -36.75 2.06
C MET A 1 -7.60 -35.93 1.08
N ALA A 2 -8.89 -35.81 1.26
CA ALA A 2 -9.75 -35.10 0.29
C ALA A 2 -9.32 -33.63 0.20
N ASN A 3 -8.83 -33.20 -0.97
CA ASN A 3 -8.51 -31.79 -1.29
C ASN A 3 -9.79 -30.99 -1.55
N GLU A 4 -10.84 -31.21 -0.73
CA GLU A 4 -12.11 -30.54 -0.87
C GLU A 4 -12.38 -29.66 0.35
N PHE A 5 -12.65 -28.37 0.11
CA PHE A 5 -12.89 -27.34 1.11
C PHE A 5 -14.28 -26.73 0.93
N ASP A 6 -14.85 -26.19 1.99
CA ASP A 6 -16.07 -25.37 1.85
C ASP A 6 -15.76 -24.07 1.13
N PHE A 7 -14.65 -23.42 1.51
CA PHE A 7 -14.18 -22.18 0.91
C PHE A 7 -12.68 -22.24 0.58
N ILE A 8 -12.33 -21.66 -0.57
CA ILE A 8 -10.93 -21.45 -0.96
C ILE A 8 -10.71 -19.95 -1.09
N VAL A 9 -9.80 -19.39 -0.28
CA VAL A 9 -9.35 -17.99 -0.35
C VAL A 9 -8.01 -17.97 -1.08
N VAL A 10 -7.92 -17.22 -2.17
CA VAL A 10 -6.70 -17.08 -2.98
C VAL A 10 -6.06 -15.73 -2.70
N GLY A 11 -4.86 -15.74 -2.12
CA GLY A 11 -4.10 -14.58 -1.66
C GLY A 11 -4.29 -14.34 -0.15
N GLY A 12 -3.22 -14.53 0.62
CA GLY A 12 -3.15 -14.31 2.07
C GLY A 12 -2.84 -12.87 2.46
N GLY A 13 -3.23 -11.89 1.62
CA GLY A 13 -2.98 -10.46 1.82
C GLY A 13 -3.94 -9.78 2.80
N SER A 14 -4.05 -8.45 2.69
CA SER A 14 -4.82 -7.60 3.62
C SER A 14 -6.29 -8.00 3.79
N ALA A 15 -6.95 -8.42 2.71
CA ALA A 15 -8.34 -8.87 2.78
C ALA A 15 -8.45 -10.39 3.00
N GLY A 16 -7.66 -11.19 2.27
CA GLY A 16 -7.78 -12.65 2.30
C GLY A 16 -7.41 -13.27 3.65
N ALA A 17 -6.42 -12.72 4.35
CA ALA A 17 -6.09 -13.13 5.71
C ALA A 17 -7.27 -12.94 6.67
N VAL A 18 -8.00 -11.83 6.55
CA VAL A 18 -9.20 -11.55 7.33
C VAL A 18 -10.30 -12.56 7.00
N ILE A 19 -10.60 -12.76 5.71
CA ILE A 19 -11.67 -13.67 5.26
C ILE A 19 -11.40 -15.09 5.75
N ALA A 20 -10.17 -15.61 5.54
CA ALA A 20 -9.81 -16.95 5.96
C ALA A 20 -9.90 -17.13 7.49
N SER A 21 -9.44 -16.14 8.25
CA SER A 21 -9.54 -16.13 9.70
C SER A 21 -11.00 -16.14 10.17
N ARG A 22 -11.85 -15.27 9.61
CA ARG A 22 -13.26 -15.17 10.02
C ARG A 22 -14.05 -16.42 9.65
N LEU A 23 -13.95 -16.91 8.43
CA LEU A 23 -14.70 -18.11 8.00
C LEU A 23 -14.30 -19.37 8.78
N SER A 24 -13.05 -19.47 9.23
CA SER A 24 -12.57 -20.59 10.05
C SER A 24 -12.94 -20.48 11.54
N GLU A 25 -13.61 -19.40 11.98
CA GLU A 25 -14.16 -19.30 13.33
C GLU A 25 -15.26 -20.35 13.59
N ASP A 26 -15.97 -20.75 12.56
CA ASP A 26 -16.89 -21.89 12.61
C ASP A 26 -16.12 -23.20 12.37
N PRO A 27 -15.98 -24.07 13.40
CA PRO A 27 -15.22 -25.32 13.26
C PRO A 27 -15.83 -26.31 12.27
N ALA A 28 -17.08 -26.13 11.87
CA ALA A 28 -17.73 -26.94 10.83
C ALA A 28 -17.36 -26.51 9.41
N CYS A 29 -16.69 -25.37 9.26
CA CYS A 29 -16.36 -24.77 7.97
C CYS A 29 -14.89 -25.06 7.61
N ARG A 30 -14.63 -25.83 6.55
CA ARG A 30 -13.28 -26.13 6.06
C ARG A 30 -12.80 -25.03 5.11
N VAL A 31 -11.76 -24.32 5.47
CA VAL A 31 -11.21 -23.20 4.70
C VAL A 31 -9.79 -23.51 4.24
N ALA A 32 -9.50 -23.32 2.95
CA ALA A 32 -8.15 -23.25 2.41
C ALA A 32 -7.76 -21.80 2.16
N LEU A 33 -6.54 -21.42 2.55
CA LEU A 33 -5.89 -20.16 2.17
C LEU A 33 -4.66 -20.49 1.33
N ILE A 34 -4.66 -20.07 0.06
CA ILE A 34 -3.56 -20.31 -0.90
C ILE A 34 -2.78 -19.01 -1.06
N GLU A 35 -1.48 -19.03 -0.74
CA GLU A 35 -0.59 -17.87 -0.83
C GLU A 35 0.67 -18.22 -1.64
N ALA A 36 1.01 -17.36 -2.60
CA ALA A 36 2.17 -17.56 -3.47
C ALA A 36 3.50 -17.38 -2.74
N GLY A 37 3.53 -16.50 -1.74
CA GLY A 37 4.71 -16.28 -0.91
C GLY A 37 4.75 -17.20 0.31
N GLU A 38 5.78 -17.00 1.11
CA GLU A 38 6.01 -17.75 2.35
C GLU A 38 5.48 -16.99 3.57
N ARG A 39 5.78 -17.49 4.77
CA ARG A 39 5.58 -16.74 6.02
C ARG A 39 6.46 -15.49 6.03
N PRO A 40 5.98 -14.36 6.63
CA PRO A 40 6.78 -13.15 6.69
C PRO A 40 8.09 -13.39 7.45
N PRO A 41 9.22 -12.89 6.94
CA PRO A 41 10.50 -12.95 7.66
C PRO A 41 10.44 -12.06 8.92
N GLU A 42 11.33 -12.32 9.90
CA GLU A 42 11.36 -11.56 11.16
C GLU A 42 11.48 -10.05 10.94
N ILE A 43 12.28 -9.63 9.96
CA ILE A 43 12.47 -8.22 9.61
C ILE A 43 11.15 -7.52 9.23
N SER A 44 10.14 -8.25 8.76
CA SER A 44 8.81 -7.69 8.46
C SER A 44 8.14 -7.09 9.69
N ALA A 45 8.47 -7.58 10.91
CA ALA A 45 7.95 -7.01 12.14
C ALA A 45 8.56 -5.65 12.50
N LEU A 46 9.69 -5.28 11.89
CA LEU A 46 10.42 -4.06 12.16
C LEU A 46 9.83 -2.88 11.35
N PRO A 47 9.27 -1.84 12.00
CA PRO A 47 8.58 -0.76 11.29
C PRO A 47 9.43 0.03 10.30
N ILE A 48 10.73 0.18 10.52
CA ILE A 48 11.63 0.91 9.63
C ILE A 48 12.04 0.09 8.39
N ALA A 49 11.68 -1.19 8.31
CA ALA A 49 12.18 -2.11 7.28
C ALA A 49 11.50 -2.12 5.89
N PRO A 50 10.45 -1.33 5.55
CA PRO A 50 9.89 -1.35 4.21
C PRO A 50 10.94 -1.27 3.08
N PRO A 51 11.97 -0.40 3.13
CA PRO A 51 12.97 -0.32 2.07
C PRO A 51 13.78 -1.60 1.85
N ALA A 52 13.94 -2.43 2.88
CA ALA A 52 14.66 -3.72 2.78
C ALA A 52 13.80 -4.86 2.25
N MET A 53 12.47 -4.70 2.26
CA MET A 53 11.52 -5.73 1.82
C MET A 53 10.91 -5.42 0.45
N GLN A 54 10.74 -4.12 0.13
CA GLN A 54 10.32 -3.68 -1.19
C GLN A 54 11.46 -3.89 -2.18
N LEU A 55 11.13 -4.26 -3.41
CA LEU A 55 12.08 -4.61 -4.47
C LEU A 55 13.01 -5.79 -4.11
N ASN A 56 12.59 -6.63 -3.18
CA ASN A 56 13.24 -7.88 -2.81
C ASN A 56 12.39 -9.07 -3.31
N PRO A 57 12.88 -9.90 -4.24
CA PRO A 57 12.10 -10.97 -4.85
C PRO A 57 11.61 -12.05 -3.86
N ALA A 58 12.21 -12.12 -2.66
CA ALA A 58 11.76 -13.04 -1.61
C ALA A 58 10.46 -12.55 -0.92
N THR A 59 10.19 -11.25 -0.95
CA THR A 59 9.07 -10.63 -0.21
C THR A 59 8.16 -9.76 -1.08
N ASP A 60 8.56 -9.53 -2.34
CA ASP A 60 7.88 -8.63 -3.29
C ASP A 60 7.66 -9.34 -4.63
N TRP A 61 6.52 -9.08 -5.26
CA TRP A 61 6.20 -9.53 -6.62
C TRP A 61 7.08 -8.88 -7.69
N MET A 62 7.80 -7.83 -7.38
CA MET A 62 8.70 -7.11 -8.29
C MET A 62 7.98 -6.54 -9.52
N TYR A 63 6.73 -6.14 -9.39
CA TYR A 63 6.00 -5.53 -10.50
C TYR A 63 6.60 -4.20 -10.92
N THR A 64 6.52 -3.93 -12.22
CA THR A 64 6.84 -2.61 -12.80
C THR A 64 5.72 -2.18 -13.74
N ALA A 65 5.40 -0.89 -13.73
CA ALA A 65 4.34 -0.33 -14.53
C ALA A 65 4.83 0.69 -15.57
N ASP A 66 4.05 0.84 -16.63
CA ASP A 66 4.12 1.99 -17.52
C ASP A 66 3.36 3.16 -16.88
N PRO A 67 4.03 4.28 -16.56
CA PRO A 67 3.40 5.41 -15.90
C PRO A 67 2.53 6.29 -16.82
N GLY A 68 2.52 6.06 -18.13
CA GLY A 68 1.85 6.95 -19.09
C GLY A 68 2.65 8.23 -19.34
N LYS A 69 2.08 9.40 -19.02
CA LYS A 69 2.76 10.70 -19.25
C LYS A 69 3.84 11.02 -18.20
N ALA A 70 3.74 10.45 -16.99
CA ALA A 70 4.70 10.64 -15.92
C ALA A 70 6.02 9.87 -16.12
N GLY A 71 6.93 9.98 -15.14
CA GLY A 71 8.14 9.17 -15.05
C GLY A 71 9.23 9.49 -16.05
N LEU A 72 9.26 10.71 -16.60
CA LEU A 72 10.28 11.13 -17.58
C LEU A 72 11.70 11.13 -16.99
N GLY A 73 11.82 11.31 -15.67
CA GLY A 73 13.08 11.26 -14.93
C GLY A 73 13.39 9.89 -14.31
N LEU A 74 12.59 8.86 -14.57
CA LEU A 74 12.81 7.51 -14.05
C LEU A 74 13.65 6.67 -15.02
N ASN A 75 14.47 5.77 -14.48
CA ASN A 75 15.25 4.83 -15.26
C ASN A 75 14.32 3.95 -16.13
N GLY A 76 14.53 3.97 -17.45
CA GLY A 76 13.71 3.23 -18.40
C GLY A 76 12.23 3.63 -18.45
N ARG A 77 11.85 4.75 -17.84
CA ARG A 77 10.45 5.19 -17.67
C ARG A 77 9.56 4.09 -17.07
N ARG A 78 10.07 3.37 -16.08
CA ARG A 78 9.34 2.29 -15.39
C ARG A 78 9.15 2.68 -13.92
N VAL A 79 7.92 2.50 -13.44
CA VAL A 79 7.57 2.74 -12.03
C VAL A 79 7.57 1.39 -11.31
N PRO A 80 8.41 1.21 -10.27
CA PRO A 80 8.28 0.05 -9.38
C PRO A 80 6.92 0.06 -8.67
N VAL A 81 6.27 -1.09 -8.61
CA VAL A 81 4.97 -1.27 -7.92
C VAL A 81 5.10 -2.39 -6.89
N PRO A 82 5.74 -2.14 -5.74
CA PRO A 82 5.92 -3.13 -4.70
C PRO A 82 4.59 -3.73 -4.22
N ARG A 83 4.47 -5.06 -4.27
CA ARG A 83 3.35 -5.83 -3.74
C ARG A 83 3.87 -6.99 -2.92
N GLY A 84 3.45 -7.10 -1.67
CA GLY A 84 3.93 -8.16 -0.79
C GLY A 84 3.59 -9.55 -1.30
N LYS A 85 4.59 -10.44 -1.34
CA LYS A 85 4.50 -11.85 -1.69
C LYS A 85 4.82 -12.69 -0.47
N MET A 86 3.87 -12.73 0.45
CA MET A 86 3.95 -13.45 1.73
C MET A 86 2.59 -13.45 2.43
N LEU A 87 2.41 -14.25 3.48
CA LEU A 87 1.26 -14.12 4.37
C LEU A 87 1.21 -12.70 4.99
N GLY A 88 0.06 -12.06 4.92
CA GLY A 88 -0.13 -10.63 5.19
C GLY A 88 -0.02 -9.75 3.94
N GLY A 89 0.51 -10.27 2.84
CA GLY A 89 0.64 -9.54 1.57
C GLY A 89 1.30 -8.18 1.73
N SER A 90 0.76 -7.17 1.06
CA SER A 90 1.30 -5.80 1.11
C SER A 90 1.24 -5.15 2.50
N SER A 91 0.39 -5.64 3.45
CA SER A 91 0.44 -5.17 4.84
C SER A 91 1.74 -5.57 5.55
N GLY A 92 2.46 -6.59 5.04
CA GLY A 92 3.77 -7.02 5.53
C GLY A 92 4.94 -6.15 5.09
N ILE A 93 4.81 -5.37 4.00
CA ILE A 93 5.89 -4.56 3.42
C ILE A 93 5.57 -3.06 3.29
N ASN A 94 4.37 -2.61 3.67
CA ASN A 94 3.94 -1.21 3.58
C ASN A 94 4.57 -0.32 4.67
N TYR A 95 4.34 0.99 4.57
CA TYR A 95 4.76 1.98 5.57
C TYR A 95 3.75 2.13 6.73
N MET A 96 2.81 1.19 6.87
CA MET A 96 1.89 1.03 8.01
C MET A 96 0.94 2.20 8.29
N MET A 97 0.85 3.21 7.47
CA MET A 97 -0.12 4.30 7.69
C MET A 97 -1.55 3.74 7.72
N TYR A 98 -2.27 4.02 8.82
CA TYR A 98 -3.66 3.62 9.02
C TYR A 98 -4.57 4.76 8.62
N VAL A 99 -5.16 4.67 7.45
CA VAL A 99 -6.07 5.67 6.87
C VAL A 99 -7.31 4.96 6.37
N ARG A 100 -8.49 5.45 6.76
CA ARG A 100 -9.78 4.85 6.37
C ARG A 100 -10.33 5.38 5.05
N GLY A 101 -9.93 6.56 4.61
CA GLY A 101 -10.56 7.32 3.55
C GLY A 101 -11.54 8.36 4.09
N HIS A 102 -12.02 9.24 3.25
CA HIS A 102 -13.03 10.26 3.62
C HIS A 102 -14.43 9.61 3.65
N PRO A 103 -15.34 9.97 4.57
CA PRO A 103 -16.73 9.50 4.54
C PRO A 103 -17.39 9.62 3.17
N GLY A 104 -17.19 10.75 2.48
CA GLY A 104 -17.71 11.00 1.14
C GLY A 104 -17.23 10.03 0.07
N ASP A 105 -16.09 9.37 0.25
CA ASP A 105 -15.61 8.34 -0.71
C ASP A 105 -16.60 7.17 -0.75
N PHE A 106 -16.96 6.66 0.42
CA PHE A 106 -17.90 5.53 0.57
C PHE A 106 -19.32 5.91 0.22
N ASP A 107 -19.76 7.11 0.60
CA ASP A 107 -21.08 7.61 0.24
C ASP A 107 -21.21 7.78 -1.28
N SER A 108 -20.13 8.18 -1.98
CA SER A 108 -20.09 8.21 -3.43
C SER A 108 -20.17 6.81 -4.06
N TRP A 109 -19.56 5.79 -3.42
CA TRP A 109 -19.70 4.40 -3.87
C TRP A 109 -21.16 3.93 -3.82
N ALA A 110 -21.84 4.20 -2.70
CA ALA A 110 -23.25 3.85 -2.52
C ALA A 110 -24.14 4.60 -3.52
N ALA A 111 -23.93 5.89 -3.71
CA ALA A 111 -24.62 6.71 -4.70
C ALA A 111 -24.39 6.22 -6.15
N GLY A 112 -23.20 5.70 -6.43
CA GLY A 112 -22.81 5.09 -7.70
C GLY A 112 -23.36 3.68 -7.94
N GLY A 113 -24.17 3.13 -7.00
CA GLY A 113 -24.83 1.82 -7.13
C GLY A 113 -24.21 0.69 -6.30
N ALA A 114 -23.14 0.94 -5.56
CA ALA A 114 -22.59 -0.01 -4.59
C ALA A 114 -23.45 -0.03 -3.31
N THR A 115 -24.67 -0.57 -3.40
CA THR A 115 -25.62 -0.64 -2.29
C THR A 115 -25.01 -1.40 -1.11
N GLY A 116 -25.10 -0.84 0.09
CA GLY A 116 -24.53 -1.40 1.31
C GLY A 116 -23.08 -0.96 1.57
N TRP A 117 -22.54 0.00 0.80
CA TRP A 117 -21.14 0.47 0.92
C TRP A 117 -21.01 1.95 1.28
N SER A 118 -22.06 2.60 1.81
CA SER A 118 -21.96 3.97 2.39
C SER A 118 -21.05 3.96 3.62
N TYR A 119 -20.56 5.14 4.01
CA TYR A 119 -19.70 5.26 5.19
C TYR A 119 -20.33 4.68 6.46
N ALA A 120 -21.61 4.97 6.69
CA ALA A 120 -22.35 4.45 7.84
C ALA A 120 -22.39 2.90 7.84
N GLU A 121 -22.45 2.26 6.66
CA GLU A 121 -22.52 0.80 6.51
C GLU A 121 -21.15 0.12 6.56
N VAL A 122 -20.04 0.85 6.31
CA VAL A 122 -18.69 0.28 6.36
C VAL A 122 -17.93 0.61 7.66
N LEU A 123 -18.29 1.70 8.36
CA LEU A 123 -17.65 2.10 9.63
C LEU A 123 -17.62 0.97 10.69
N PRO A 124 -18.67 0.15 10.88
CA PRO A 124 -18.63 -0.96 11.83
C PRO A 124 -17.50 -1.95 11.56
N TYR A 125 -17.14 -2.21 10.29
CA TYR A 125 -16.07 -3.13 9.93
C TYR A 125 -14.67 -2.55 10.17
N PHE A 126 -14.50 -1.23 9.99
CA PHE A 126 -13.28 -0.55 10.43
C PHE A 126 -13.09 -0.69 11.94
N ARG A 127 -14.15 -0.40 12.72
CA ARG A 127 -14.13 -0.53 14.18
C ARG A 127 -13.91 -1.97 14.63
N LYS A 128 -14.48 -2.95 13.93
CA LYS A 128 -14.32 -4.38 14.25
C LYS A 128 -12.87 -4.84 14.18
N SER A 129 -12.11 -4.31 13.23
CA SER A 129 -10.70 -4.64 13.05
C SER A 129 -9.77 -3.87 13.97
N GLU A 130 -10.09 -2.63 14.30
CA GLU A 130 -9.19 -1.68 14.95
C GLU A 130 -9.02 -1.94 16.46
N GLY A 131 -7.76 -1.98 16.89
CA GLY A 131 -7.35 -1.90 18.29
C GLY A 131 -6.48 -0.67 18.51
N LEU A 132 -7.12 0.52 18.59
CA LEU A 132 -6.41 1.79 18.78
C LEU A 132 -5.84 1.87 20.19
N THR A 133 -4.54 2.11 20.31
CA THR A 133 -3.90 2.48 21.56
C THR A 133 -4.05 4.00 21.75
N PRO A 134 -4.72 4.46 22.81
CA PRO A 134 -4.91 5.89 23.09
C PRO A 134 -3.57 6.64 23.18
N ASN A 135 -3.55 7.89 22.73
CA ASN A 135 -2.37 8.77 22.79
C ASN A 135 -2.83 10.24 22.87
N ASP A 136 -2.28 10.98 23.81
CA ASP A 136 -2.63 12.39 24.06
C ASP A 136 -2.05 13.37 23.01
N GLU A 137 -1.18 12.89 22.13
CA GLU A 137 -0.55 13.72 21.08
C GLU A 137 -1.45 13.90 19.84
N ILE A 138 -2.55 13.16 19.74
CA ILE A 138 -3.51 13.26 18.65
C ILE A 138 -4.92 13.53 19.15
N ILE A 139 -5.72 14.16 18.30
CA ILE A 139 -7.16 14.28 18.50
C ILE A 139 -7.81 13.00 18.00
N VAL A 140 -8.74 12.43 18.76
CA VAL A 140 -9.47 11.20 18.41
C VAL A 140 -10.98 11.45 18.51
N ASP A 141 -11.71 11.19 17.42
CA ASP A 141 -13.18 11.09 17.43
C ASP A 141 -13.60 9.71 17.97
N ALA A 142 -13.66 9.58 19.31
CA ALA A 142 -13.86 8.31 19.99
C ALA A 142 -15.00 7.43 19.41
N PRO A 143 -16.18 7.96 19.03
CA PRO A 143 -17.23 7.14 18.42
C PRO A 143 -16.86 6.51 17.06
N ALA A 144 -15.84 7.05 16.37
CA ALA A 144 -15.35 6.46 15.13
C ALA A 144 -14.39 5.28 15.38
N HIS A 145 -13.81 5.17 16.57
CA HIS A 145 -12.73 4.23 16.88
C HIS A 145 -13.15 3.06 17.77
N ASN A 146 -12.26 2.08 17.88
CA ASN A 146 -12.34 0.96 18.81
C ASN A 146 -10.94 0.60 19.32
N THR A 147 -10.86 0.13 20.57
CA THR A 147 -9.60 -0.23 21.23
C THR A 147 -9.37 -1.75 21.33
N ALA A 148 -10.39 -2.57 21.02
CA ALA A 148 -10.40 -4.01 21.27
C ALA A 148 -10.17 -4.89 20.02
N GLY A 149 -10.06 -4.30 18.83
CA GLY A 149 -9.87 -5.07 17.60
C GLY A 149 -8.49 -5.74 17.48
N PRO A 150 -8.36 -6.74 16.61
CA PRO A 150 -7.12 -7.50 16.46
C PRO A 150 -5.98 -6.70 15.83
N LEU A 151 -6.29 -5.74 14.94
CA LEU A 151 -5.30 -4.91 14.27
C LEU A 151 -4.82 -3.80 15.23
N GLY A 152 -3.58 -3.90 15.71
CA GLY A 152 -3.00 -2.85 16.53
C GLY A 152 -2.80 -1.56 15.76
N VAL A 153 -3.39 -0.46 16.25
CA VAL A 153 -3.22 0.88 15.71
C VAL A 153 -2.66 1.79 16.80
N SER A 154 -1.62 2.55 16.51
CA SER A 154 -1.01 3.45 17.49
C SER A 154 -0.30 4.62 16.80
N VAL A 155 -0.08 5.69 17.56
CA VAL A 155 0.91 6.71 17.21
C VAL A 155 2.27 6.26 17.72
N ARG A 156 3.30 6.47 16.94
CA ARG A 156 4.66 6.13 17.31
C ARG A 156 5.10 6.83 18.61
N GLY A 157 5.85 6.14 19.43
CA GLY A 157 6.54 6.74 20.59
C GLY A 157 8.02 6.30 20.66
N PRO A 158 8.96 7.22 20.91
CA PRO A 158 8.80 8.66 21.02
C PRO A 158 8.62 9.36 19.66
N ILE A 159 7.83 10.45 19.64
CA ILE A 159 7.60 11.25 18.44
C ILE A 159 8.82 12.13 18.18
N LEU A 160 9.33 12.09 16.95
CA LEU A 160 10.45 12.93 16.54
C LEU A 160 10.04 14.41 16.49
N PRO A 161 10.93 15.33 16.90
CA PRO A 161 10.64 16.77 16.88
C PRO A 161 10.18 17.28 15.50
N ALA A 162 10.76 16.76 14.41
CA ALA A 162 10.40 17.14 13.06
C ALA A 162 8.94 16.85 12.70
N ALA A 163 8.36 15.75 13.21
CA ALA A 163 6.95 15.46 12.98
C ALA A 163 6.03 16.49 13.65
N ARG A 164 6.35 16.91 14.90
CA ARG A 164 5.60 17.97 15.58
C ARG A 164 5.75 19.31 14.86
N GLN A 165 6.98 19.63 14.39
CA GLN A 165 7.23 20.86 13.62
C GLN A 165 6.45 20.90 12.31
N PHE A 166 6.29 19.76 11.61
CA PHE A 166 5.43 19.68 10.43
C PHE A 166 3.97 19.97 10.76
N VAL A 167 3.45 19.38 11.86
CA VAL A 167 2.08 19.65 12.32
C VAL A 167 1.90 21.16 12.67
N GLU A 168 2.88 21.77 13.34
CA GLU A 168 2.87 23.20 13.64
C GLU A 168 2.94 24.05 12.37
N ALA A 169 3.77 23.69 11.40
CA ALA A 169 3.86 24.34 10.10
C ALA A 169 2.54 24.30 9.33
N ALA A 170 1.88 23.13 9.29
CA ALA A 170 0.58 22.98 8.64
C ALA A 170 -0.51 23.80 9.33
N VAL A 171 -0.49 23.88 10.67
CA VAL A 171 -1.41 24.77 11.42
C VAL A 171 -1.16 26.23 11.11
N ALA A 172 0.11 26.65 11.03
CA ALA A 172 0.46 28.02 10.66
C ALA A 172 0.07 28.36 9.21
N ALA A 173 0.07 27.35 8.33
CA ALA A 173 -0.44 27.45 6.96
C ALA A 173 -1.99 27.34 6.87
N GLY A 174 -2.70 27.34 8.02
CA GLY A 174 -4.16 27.38 8.09
C GLY A 174 -4.88 26.03 8.06
N ILE A 175 -4.17 24.90 8.26
CA ILE A 175 -4.77 23.56 8.32
C ILE A 175 -4.97 23.18 9.79
N PRO A 176 -6.21 22.96 10.28
CA PRO A 176 -6.45 22.65 11.69
C PRO A 176 -5.95 21.25 12.07
N LYS A 177 -5.57 21.08 13.34
CA LYS A 177 -5.38 19.75 13.91
C LYS A 177 -6.71 19.02 14.03
N GLY A 178 -6.72 17.71 13.75
CA GLY A 178 -7.91 16.88 13.87
C GLY A 178 -7.64 15.41 13.73
N ASP A 179 -8.71 14.63 13.71
CA ASP A 179 -8.67 13.20 13.45
C ASP A 179 -9.01 12.91 11.98
N TYR A 180 -8.01 12.53 11.20
CA TYR A 180 -8.23 12.20 9.80
C TYR A 180 -8.93 10.84 9.58
N ASN A 181 -9.13 10.04 10.63
CA ASN A 181 -9.94 8.82 10.64
C ASN A 181 -11.31 9.03 11.34
N GLY A 182 -11.60 10.23 11.80
CA GLY A 182 -12.86 10.62 12.41
C GLY A 182 -14.03 10.66 11.42
N ARG A 183 -15.24 10.83 11.96
CA ARG A 183 -16.49 10.98 11.19
C ARG A 183 -16.60 12.34 10.50
N ASP A 184 -15.93 13.34 11.05
CA ASP A 184 -15.82 14.68 10.49
C ASP A 184 -14.33 15.02 10.31
N ARG A 185 -13.90 15.10 9.06
CA ARG A 185 -12.51 15.46 8.71
C ARG A 185 -12.30 16.96 8.52
N GLY A 186 -13.25 17.77 8.98
CA GLY A 186 -13.23 19.22 8.76
C GLY A 186 -13.68 19.62 7.36
N ALA A 187 -13.88 20.93 7.19
CA ALA A 187 -14.26 21.54 5.92
C ALA A 187 -13.09 21.53 4.92
N ALA A 188 -13.23 22.25 3.81
CA ALA A 188 -12.24 22.38 2.73
C ALA A 188 -10.81 22.75 3.19
N ALA A 189 -10.64 23.33 4.40
CA ALA A 189 -9.33 23.60 4.99
C ALA A 189 -8.51 22.32 5.27
N GLY A 190 -9.17 21.18 5.44
CA GLY A 190 -8.51 19.90 5.69
C GLY A 190 -8.19 19.64 7.15
N VAL A 191 -7.29 18.67 7.37
CA VAL A 191 -6.88 18.20 8.69
C VAL A 191 -5.40 17.83 8.69
N VAL A 192 -4.68 18.16 9.76
CA VAL A 192 -3.31 17.68 10.02
C VAL A 192 -3.26 16.89 11.32
N SER A 193 -2.47 15.80 11.32
CA SER A 193 -2.20 14.98 12.51
C SER A 193 -0.86 14.30 12.42
N LEU A 194 -0.40 13.79 13.56
CA LEU A 194 0.60 12.74 13.59
C LEU A 194 -0.01 11.45 13.03
N THR A 195 0.81 10.65 12.37
CA THR A 195 0.35 9.45 11.69
C THR A 195 -0.08 8.36 12.69
N GLN A 196 -1.29 7.85 12.51
CA GLN A 196 -1.74 6.60 13.12
C GLN A 196 -1.19 5.43 12.28
N TYR A 197 -0.52 4.49 12.94
CA TYR A 197 0.14 3.37 12.27
C TYR A 197 -0.48 2.03 12.65
N THR A 198 -0.46 1.06 11.73
CA THR A 198 -0.70 -0.34 12.06
C THR A 198 0.52 -0.93 12.79
N ILE A 199 0.72 -0.46 14.03
CA ILE A 199 1.82 -0.85 14.93
C ILE A 199 1.21 -1.19 16.29
N ARG A 200 1.68 -2.29 16.89
CA ARG A 200 1.41 -2.69 18.29
C ARG A 200 2.74 -2.97 18.99
N ASP A 201 2.97 -2.36 20.14
CA ASP A 201 4.16 -2.56 20.95
C ASP A 201 5.48 -2.34 20.17
N GLY A 202 5.50 -1.32 19.31
CA GLY A 202 6.66 -0.99 18.47
C GLY A 202 6.96 -1.98 17.36
N ARG A 203 6.02 -2.88 17.04
CA ARG A 203 6.12 -3.88 15.98
C ARG A 203 5.01 -3.70 14.97
N ARG A 204 5.28 -3.99 13.69
CA ARG A 204 4.26 -4.01 12.64
C ARG A 204 3.11 -4.94 13.03
N SER A 205 1.88 -4.44 12.95
CA SER A 205 0.65 -5.21 13.03
C SER A 205 0.11 -5.45 11.62
N SER A 206 0.75 -6.37 10.87
CA SER A 206 0.24 -6.76 9.56
C SER A 206 -1.01 -7.65 9.73
N THR A 207 -1.73 -7.91 8.63
CA THR A 207 -2.89 -8.80 8.69
C THR A 207 -2.51 -10.25 9.01
N TYR A 208 -1.26 -10.66 8.74
CA TYR A 208 -0.76 -11.94 9.24
C TYR A 208 -0.74 -11.96 10.78
N GLN A 209 -0.10 -10.98 11.43
CA GLN A 209 -0.03 -10.91 12.89
C GLN A 209 -1.40 -10.71 13.53
N ALA A 210 -2.26 -9.90 12.91
CA ALA A 210 -3.54 -9.54 13.49
C ALA A 210 -4.62 -10.62 13.35
N PHE A 211 -4.58 -11.42 12.28
CA PHE A 211 -5.69 -12.32 11.93
C PHE A 211 -5.30 -13.78 11.73
N LEU A 212 -4.05 -14.09 11.43
CA LEU A 212 -3.63 -15.46 11.18
C LEU A 212 -2.73 -16.03 12.28
N ALA A 213 -1.73 -15.28 12.71
CA ALA A 213 -0.76 -15.77 13.68
C ALA A 213 -1.40 -16.19 15.02
N GLY A 214 -0.86 -17.26 15.61
CA GLY A 214 -1.31 -17.79 16.89
C GLY A 214 -2.49 -18.74 16.77
N GLU A 215 -3.63 -18.47 17.43
CA GLU A 215 -4.77 -19.40 17.50
C GLU A 215 -5.37 -19.71 16.13
N PRO A 216 -5.58 -18.75 15.19
CA PRO A 216 -6.16 -19.07 13.89
C PRO A 216 -5.34 -20.08 13.08
N GLU A 217 -4.01 -19.98 13.08
CA GLU A 217 -3.14 -20.94 12.36
C GLU A 217 -3.22 -22.37 12.91
N GLN A 218 -3.65 -22.52 14.18
CA GLN A 218 -3.74 -23.81 14.85
C GLN A 218 -5.12 -24.46 14.69
N ARG A 219 -6.08 -23.79 14.05
CA ARG A 219 -7.41 -24.32 13.82
C ARG A 219 -7.35 -25.50 12.84
N PRO A 220 -7.90 -26.67 13.20
CA PRO A 220 -7.84 -27.86 12.35
C PRO A 220 -8.65 -27.72 11.04
N ASN A 221 -9.55 -26.77 10.98
CA ASN A 221 -10.41 -26.46 9.83
C ASN A 221 -9.89 -25.33 8.94
N LEU A 222 -8.73 -24.72 9.27
CA LEU A 222 -8.01 -23.77 8.41
C LEU A 222 -6.73 -24.40 7.87
N THR A 223 -6.66 -24.59 6.55
CA THR A 223 -5.47 -25.08 5.87
C THR A 223 -4.78 -23.91 5.15
N ILE A 224 -3.58 -23.54 5.60
CA ILE A 224 -2.78 -22.49 4.97
C ILE A 224 -1.72 -23.15 4.09
N ILE A 225 -1.75 -22.84 2.78
CA ILE A 225 -0.84 -23.36 1.77
C ILE A 225 0.03 -22.21 1.26
N THR A 226 1.30 -22.17 1.68
CA THR A 226 2.30 -21.18 1.24
C THR A 226 3.16 -21.71 0.10
N GLY A 227 3.90 -20.82 -0.58
CA GLY A 227 4.69 -21.18 -1.75
C GLY A 227 3.83 -21.75 -2.89
N ALA A 228 2.58 -21.33 -2.99
CA ALA A 228 1.55 -21.88 -3.86
C ALA A 228 0.96 -20.78 -4.75
N LEU A 229 1.46 -20.68 -5.99
CA LEU A 229 0.96 -19.74 -6.98
C LEU A 229 -0.33 -20.28 -7.61
N ALA A 230 -1.47 -19.65 -7.33
CA ALA A 230 -2.72 -19.94 -8.03
C ALA A 230 -2.57 -19.59 -9.52
N THR A 231 -2.86 -20.56 -10.40
CA THR A 231 -2.66 -20.45 -11.84
C THR A 231 -3.96 -20.20 -12.58
N ARG A 232 -5.07 -20.77 -12.09
CA ARG A 232 -6.42 -20.51 -12.63
C ARG A 232 -7.51 -20.98 -11.67
N VAL A 233 -8.69 -20.38 -11.79
CA VAL A 233 -9.94 -20.90 -11.24
C VAL A 233 -10.45 -22.00 -12.17
N LEU A 234 -10.80 -23.15 -11.60
CA LEU A 234 -11.44 -24.24 -12.34
C LEU A 234 -12.92 -23.93 -12.49
N LEU A 235 -13.39 -23.91 -13.72
CA LEU A 235 -14.76 -23.60 -14.08
C LEU A 235 -15.43 -24.82 -14.72
N ASP A 236 -16.69 -25.03 -14.40
CA ASP A 236 -17.53 -26.07 -14.99
C ASP A 236 -18.90 -25.50 -15.38
N ALA A 237 -19.60 -26.19 -16.24
CA ALA A 237 -20.98 -25.87 -16.59
C ALA A 237 -21.92 -26.67 -15.68
N ALA A 238 -22.67 -25.99 -14.83
CA ALA A 238 -23.73 -26.62 -14.00
C ALA A 238 -25.06 -25.89 -14.24
N ASP A 239 -26.10 -26.65 -14.60
CA ASP A 239 -27.45 -26.15 -14.85
C ASP A 239 -27.53 -24.96 -15.82
N GLY A 240 -26.66 -24.95 -16.84
CA GLY A 240 -26.56 -23.88 -17.84
C GLY A 240 -25.83 -22.61 -17.37
N GLN A 241 -25.20 -22.64 -16.19
CA GLN A 241 -24.38 -21.57 -15.65
C GLN A 241 -22.90 -21.99 -15.55
N THR A 242 -21.98 -21.07 -15.73
CA THR A 242 -20.57 -21.28 -15.41
C THR A 242 -20.39 -21.15 -13.90
N VAL A 243 -19.79 -22.14 -13.24
CA VAL A 243 -19.54 -22.16 -11.80
C VAL A 243 -18.09 -22.50 -11.48
N ALA A 244 -17.53 -21.88 -10.43
CA ALA A 244 -16.23 -22.25 -9.91
C ALA A 244 -16.32 -23.57 -9.13
N THR A 245 -15.38 -24.49 -9.42
CA THR A 245 -15.30 -25.84 -8.81
C THR A 245 -13.99 -26.06 -8.03
N GLY A 246 -13.03 -25.14 -8.15
CA GLY A 246 -11.76 -25.21 -7.45
C GLY A 246 -10.73 -24.23 -7.97
N VAL A 247 -9.50 -24.42 -7.51
CA VAL A 247 -8.32 -23.63 -7.91
C VAL A 247 -7.17 -24.57 -8.25
N GLU A 248 -6.56 -24.34 -9.40
CA GLU A 248 -5.28 -24.92 -9.76
C GLU A 248 -4.16 -24.01 -9.27
N TYR A 249 -3.12 -24.57 -8.70
CA TYR A 249 -1.95 -23.84 -8.23
C TYR A 249 -0.66 -24.61 -8.46
N SER A 250 0.45 -23.89 -8.60
CA SER A 250 1.81 -24.40 -8.76
C SER A 250 2.57 -24.26 -7.46
N THR A 251 3.22 -25.32 -7.00
CA THR A 251 4.11 -25.26 -5.82
C THR A 251 5.49 -24.72 -6.18
N THR A 252 6.28 -24.37 -5.17
CA THR A 252 7.70 -23.97 -5.36
C THR A 252 8.55 -25.10 -5.96
N ALA A 253 8.13 -26.38 -5.85
CA ALA A 253 8.76 -27.52 -6.50
C ALA A 253 8.36 -27.66 -7.99
N GLY A 254 7.47 -26.79 -8.50
CA GLY A 254 6.98 -26.85 -9.88
C GLY A 254 5.86 -27.89 -10.10
N GLU A 255 5.29 -28.45 -9.04
CA GLU A 255 4.19 -29.39 -9.14
C GLU A 255 2.86 -28.65 -9.32
N THR A 256 2.02 -29.11 -10.24
CA THR A 256 0.65 -28.60 -10.40
C THR A 256 -0.28 -29.36 -9.48
N MET A 257 -0.99 -28.63 -8.65
CA MET A 257 -1.94 -29.15 -7.65
C MET A 257 -3.34 -28.57 -7.88
N THR A 258 -4.35 -29.25 -7.35
CA THR A 258 -5.74 -28.79 -7.41
C THR A 258 -6.36 -28.84 -6.01
N ALA A 259 -7.06 -27.75 -5.64
CA ALA A 259 -7.97 -27.68 -4.51
C ALA A 259 -9.40 -27.59 -5.03
N HIS A 260 -10.31 -28.44 -4.56
CA HIS A 260 -11.72 -28.44 -4.92
C HIS A 260 -12.56 -27.70 -3.90
N VAL A 261 -13.60 -27.00 -4.36
CA VAL A 261 -14.49 -26.21 -3.50
C VAL A 261 -15.92 -26.73 -3.54
N ALA A 262 -16.51 -26.87 -2.36
CA ALA A 262 -17.92 -27.26 -2.24
C ALA A 262 -18.87 -26.04 -2.31
N LYS A 263 -18.45 -24.88 -1.75
CA LYS A 263 -19.29 -23.69 -1.66
C LYS A 263 -18.78 -22.56 -2.56
N GLU A 264 -17.60 -21.97 -2.28
CA GLU A 264 -17.17 -20.76 -3.00
C GLU A 264 -15.64 -20.58 -3.04
N VAL A 265 -15.13 -20.05 -4.18
CA VAL A 265 -13.78 -19.52 -4.33
C VAL A 265 -13.82 -18.00 -4.15
N ILE A 266 -12.94 -17.46 -3.33
CA ILE A 266 -12.79 -16.02 -3.03
C ILE A 266 -11.41 -15.56 -3.50
N LEU A 267 -11.35 -14.71 -4.51
CA LEU A 267 -10.11 -14.11 -4.98
C LEU A 267 -9.77 -12.88 -4.13
N SER A 268 -8.60 -12.90 -3.52
CA SER A 268 -8.04 -11.82 -2.68
C SER A 268 -6.57 -11.58 -3.04
N ALA A 269 -6.22 -11.76 -4.33
CA ALA A 269 -4.86 -11.65 -4.84
C ALA A 269 -4.45 -10.18 -5.15
N GLY A 270 -5.27 -9.21 -4.75
CA GLY A 270 -5.04 -7.77 -4.91
C GLY A 270 -5.35 -7.23 -6.30
N ALA A 271 -5.24 -5.91 -6.45
CA ALA A 271 -5.65 -5.19 -7.66
C ALA A 271 -4.90 -5.59 -8.95
N ILE A 272 -3.80 -6.32 -8.84
CA ILE A 272 -3.05 -6.84 -9.99
C ILE A 272 -3.32 -8.34 -10.16
N GLY A 273 -3.20 -9.12 -9.11
CA GLY A 273 -3.32 -10.58 -9.19
C GLY A 273 -4.75 -11.08 -9.39
N SER A 274 -5.77 -10.43 -8.79
CA SER A 274 -7.16 -10.86 -8.94
C SER A 274 -7.68 -10.73 -10.37
N PRO A 275 -7.53 -9.58 -11.07
CA PRO A 275 -7.89 -9.52 -12.49
C PRO A 275 -7.02 -10.45 -13.34
N GLN A 276 -5.72 -10.57 -13.08
CA GLN A 276 -4.85 -11.51 -13.80
C GLN A 276 -5.38 -12.95 -13.71
N LEU A 277 -5.77 -13.38 -12.52
CA LEU A 277 -6.29 -14.73 -12.31
C LEU A 277 -7.65 -14.95 -12.98
N LEU A 278 -8.55 -13.95 -12.99
CA LEU A 278 -9.78 -14.00 -13.77
C LEU A 278 -9.49 -14.16 -15.26
N LEU A 279 -8.58 -13.34 -15.80
CA LEU A 279 -8.18 -13.37 -17.20
C LEU A 279 -7.56 -14.73 -17.58
N LEU A 280 -6.62 -15.26 -16.79
CA LEU A 280 -6.04 -16.59 -16.98
C LEU A 280 -7.07 -17.72 -16.91
N SER A 281 -8.18 -17.51 -16.20
CA SER A 281 -9.30 -18.46 -16.09
C SER A 281 -10.32 -18.33 -17.23
N GLY A 282 -10.06 -17.48 -18.24
CA GLY A 282 -10.96 -17.26 -19.37
C GLY A 282 -12.15 -16.33 -19.07
N ILE A 283 -12.06 -15.52 -17.99
CA ILE A 283 -13.07 -14.52 -17.62
C ILE A 283 -12.49 -13.14 -17.92
N GLY A 284 -12.92 -12.49 -18.99
CA GLY A 284 -12.38 -11.19 -19.39
C GLY A 284 -12.77 -10.76 -20.80
N PRO A 285 -12.16 -9.66 -21.30
CA PRO A 285 -12.39 -9.18 -22.66
C PRO A 285 -12.00 -10.23 -23.70
N ARG A 286 -12.97 -10.73 -24.48
CA ARG A 286 -12.76 -11.82 -25.45
C ARG A 286 -11.55 -11.62 -26.35
N GLN A 287 -11.46 -10.45 -26.99
CA GLN A 287 -10.38 -10.18 -27.95
C GLN A 287 -8.99 -10.15 -27.28
N GLU A 288 -8.89 -9.64 -26.06
CA GLU A 288 -7.63 -9.58 -25.31
C GLU A 288 -7.20 -10.97 -24.83
N LEU A 289 -8.17 -11.79 -24.37
CA LEU A 289 -7.92 -13.16 -23.98
C LEU A 289 -7.40 -13.99 -25.14
N GLU A 290 -8.08 -13.93 -26.28
CA GLU A 290 -7.69 -14.64 -27.51
C GLU A 290 -6.31 -14.19 -28.02
N ALA A 291 -6.00 -12.88 -27.94
CA ALA A 291 -4.69 -12.35 -28.29
C ALA A 291 -3.58 -12.84 -27.33
N ALA A 292 -3.91 -13.08 -26.07
CA ALA A 292 -3.00 -13.66 -25.06
C ALA A 292 -2.91 -15.20 -25.13
N GLY A 293 -3.66 -15.86 -26.01
CA GLY A 293 -3.70 -17.32 -26.14
C GLY A 293 -4.58 -18.02 -25.09
N VAL A 294 -5.52 -17.30 -24.47
CA VAL A 294 -6.47 -17.81 -23.48
C VAL A 294 -7.86 -17.92 -24.10
N SER A 295 -8.51 -19.08 -23.96
CA SER A 295 -9.89 -19.28 -24.42
C SER A 295 -10.87 -18.47 -23.57
N CYS A 296 -11.73 -17.65 -24.20
CA CYS A 296 -12.76 -16.90 -23.48
C CYS A 296 -13.93 -17.81 -23.12
N LEU A 297 -14.11 -18.06 -21.82
CA LEU A 297 -15.24 -18.80 -21.28
C LEU A 297 -16.39 -17.87 -20.89
N VAL A 298 -16.07 -16.70 -20.31
CA VAL A 298 -17.04 -15.66 -19.93
C VAL A 298 -16.53 -14.31 -20.45
N ASP A 299 -17.28 -13.71 -21.36
CA ASP A 299 -16.95 -12.39 -21.90
C ASP A 299 -17.29 -11.31 -20.86
N ALA A 300 -16.26 -10.78 -20.21
CA ALA A 300 -16.34 -9.80 -19.13
C ALA A 300 -15.40 -8.61 -19.43
N PRO A 301 -15.83 -7.66 -20.29
CA PRO A 301 -14.96 -6.66 -20.88
C PRO A 301 -14.38 -5.64 -19.89
N GLN A 302 -14.83 -5.63 -18.63
CA GLN A 302 -14.35 -4.70 -17.60
C GLN A 302 -13.30 -5.32 -16.67
N VAL A 303 -13.00 -6.62 -16.78
CA VAL A 303 -11.93 -7.25 -15.98
C VAL A 303 -10.58 -6.66 -16.38
N GLY A 304 -9.83 -6.20 -15.39
CA GLY A 304 -8.53 -5.54 -15.58
C GLY A 304 -8.61 -4.07 -15.98
N LYS A 305 -9.78 -3.54 -16.28
CA LYS A 305 -9.98 -2.13 -16.67
C LYS A 305 -10.19 -1.23 -15.45
N ASN A 306 -10.16 0.09 -15.66
CA ASN A 306 -10.41 1.10 -14.63
C ASN A 306 -9.39 1.07 -13.47
N LEU A 307 -8.16 0.63 -13.71
CA LEU A 307 -7.08 0.73 -12.73
C LEU A 307 -6.95 2.18 -12.27
N GLN A 308 -6.98 2.39 -10.96
CA GLN A 308 -6.77 3.66 -10.30
C GLN A 308 -5.65 3.51 -9.29
N ASP A 309 -4.82 4.53 -9.17
CA ASP A 309 -3.72 4.55 -8.23
C ASP A 309 -3.42 5.99 -7.80
N HIS A 310 -2.92 6.18 -6.60
CA HIS A 310 -2.44 7.48 -6.16
C HIS A 310 -1.06 7.74 -6.75
N VAL A 311 -0.88 8.96 -7.24
CA VAL A 311 0.39 9.43 -7.76
C VAL A 311 1.00 10.43 -6.78
N MET A 312 2.27 10.26 -6.41
CA MET A 312 3.01 11.20 -5.58
C MET A 312 4.07 11.95 -6.36
N CYS A 313 4.34 13.19 -5.97
CA CYS A 313 5.49 13.96 -6.38
C CYS A 313 6.36 14.27 -5.16
N PRO A 314 7.61 13.78 -5.09
CA PRO A 314 8.49 13.98 -3.95
C PRO A 314 9.16 15.36 -4.00
N LEU A 315 8.99 16.16 -2.94
CA LEU A 315 9.66 17.44 -2.75
C LEU A 315 10.75 17.28 -1.68
N ILE A 316 12.00 17.50 -2.05
CA ILE A 316 13.16 17.31 -1.19
C ILE A 316 13.58 18.65 -0.61
N TYR A 317 13.70 18.73 0.72
CA TYR A 317 14.15 19.89 1.45
C TYR A 317 15.38 19.54 2.30
N PRO A 318 16.55 20.20 2.12
CA PRO A 318 17.63 20.12 3.09
C PRO A 318 17.14 20.53 4.47
N ALA A 319 17.40 19.71 5.49
CA ALA A 319 16.84 19.86 6.84
C ALA A 319 17.90 19.57 7.92
N PRO A 320 19.03 20.32 7.96
CA PRO A 320 20.13 20.06 8.88
C PRO A 320 19.71 20.19 10.35
N GLY A 321 19.95 19.14 11.14
CA GLY A 321 19.53 19.00 12.54
C GLY A 321 18.03 18.78 12.72
N ILE A 322 17.30 18.42 11.65
CA ILE A 322 15.84 18.16 11.62
C ILE A 322 15.57 16.77 11.04
N GLY A 323 16.09 16.49 9.85
CA GLY A 323 15.91 15.21 9.15
C GLY A 323 16.68 14.06 9.78
N VAL A 324 16.29 12.84 9.45
CA VAL A 324 16.98 11.60 9.85
C VAL A 324 17.88 11.15 8.69
N PRO A 325 19.20 11.04 8.87
CA PRO A 325 20.09 10.52 7.84
C PRO A 325 19.74 9.08 7.44
N MET A 326 19.87 8.73 6.17
CA MET A 326 19.65 7.34 5.70
C MET A 326 20.67 6.36 6.30
N SER A 327 21.86 6.80 6.66
CA SER A 327 22.83 6.00 7.42
C SER A 327 22.27 5.54 8.78
N GLU A 328 21.51 6.40 9.48
CA GLU A 328 20.84 6.07 10.73
C GLU A 328 19.66 5.11 10.52
N VAL A 329 18.95 5.24 9.39
CA VAL A 329 17.88 4.32 8.97
C VAL A 329 18.47 2.93 8.73
N ALA A 330 19.55 2.83 7.94
CA ALA A 330 20.23 1.57 7.66
C ALA A 330 20.74 0.89 8.94
N LEU A 331 21.38 1.63 9.83
CA LEU A 331 21.82 1.12 11.15
C LEU A 331 20.65 0.57 11.99
N SER A 332 19.47 1.16 11.86
CA SER A 332 18.29 0.76 12.63
C SER A 332 17.54 -0.44 12.02
N MET A 333 17.84 -0.80 10.77
CA MET A 333 17.34 -2.02 10.13
C MET A 333 18.17 -3.27 10.51
N GLY A 334 19.33 -3.08 11.12
CA GLY A 334 20.24 -4.16 11.52
C GLY A 334 21.40 -4.40 10.55
N PRO A 335 22.34 -5.30 10.90
CA PRO A 335 23.58 -5.50 10.15
C PRO A 335 23.38 -5.97 8.72
N ASP A 336 22.30 -6.72 8.44
CA ASP A 336 22.02 -7.22 7.08
C ASP A 336 21.61 -6.10 6.12
N ALA A 337 21.04 -5.01 6.63
CA ALA A 337 20.70 -3.84 5.83
C ALA A 337 21.96 -3.05 5.38
N LEU A 338 23.06 -3.18 6.09
CA LEU A 338 24.36 -2.60 5.71
C LEU A 338 24.99 -3.34 4.52
N ARG A 339 24.46 -4.52 4.16
CA ARG A 339 24.91 -5.35 3.02
C ARG A 339 24.26 -4.99 1.69
N ALA A 340 23.27 -4.12 1.66
CA ALA A 340 22.56 -3.74 0.43
C ALA A 340 23.15 -2.47 -0.20
N PRO A 341 22.91 -2.19 -1.47
CA PRO A 341 23.55 -2.70 -2.67
C PRO A 341 24.86 -2.01 -3.01
N ALA A 342 25.70 -2.66 -3.79
CA ALA A 342 26.94 -2.18 -4.39
C ALA A 342 28.11 -1.87 -3.42
N GLY A 343 28.62 -2.91 -2.76
CA GLY A 343 30.04 -2.94 -2.36
C GLY A 343 30.35 -2.69 -0.90
N SER A 344 29.37 -2.70 0.00
CA SER A 344 29.63 -2.34 1.40
C SER A 344 29.84 -3.52 2.37
N LEU A 345 29.28 -4.71 2.12
CA LEU A 345 29.60 -5.91 2.93
C LEU A 345 29.56 -7.19 2.07
N PRO A 346 30.38 -8.21 2.40
CA PRO A 346 30.38 -9.51 1.71
C PRO A 346 29.02 -10.21 1.80
N ALA A 347 28.66 -10.93 0.72
CA ALA A 347 27.41 -11.70 0.67
C ALA A 347 27.41 -12.97 1.55
N ASP A 348 28.61 -13.44 1.98
CA ASP A 348 28.79 -14.63 2.79
C ASP A 348 29.19 -14.26 4.23
N PRO A 349 28.49 -14.80 5.26
CA PRO A 349 28.91 -14.65 6.67
C PRO A 349 30.35 -15.11 6.95
N ALA A 350 30.91 -16.00 6.13
CA ALA A 350 32.29 -16.43 6.24
C ALA A 350 33.30 -15.32 5.89
N ASP A 351 32.89 -14.30 5.13
CA ASP A 351 33.73 -13.16 4.74
C ASP A 351 33.78 -12.05 5.82
N ASP A 352 33.02 -12.19 6.91
CA ASP A 352 33.02 -11.23 8.05
C ASP A 352 34.41 -11.08 8.73
N VAL A 353 35.33 -12.01 8.47
CA VAL A 353 36.66 -12.04 9.10
C VAL A 353 37.59 -10.92 8.59
N ASN A 354 37.25 -10.30 7.44
CA ASN A 354 38.09 -9.30 6.77
C ASN A 354 37.45 -7.89 6.68
N LEU A 355 36.45 -7.60 7.51
CA LEU A 355 35.83 -6.27 7.54
C LEU A 355 36.81 -5.21 8.07
N SER A 356 36.74 -4.00 7.50
CA SER A 356 37.49 -2.87 8.07
C SER A 356 37.02 -2.59 9.51
N PRO A 357 37.88 -2.05 10.40
CA PRO A 357 37.49 -1.70 11.76
C PRO A 357 36.26 -0.81 11.83
N GLU A 358 36.08 0.11 10.86
CA GLU A 358 34.93 0.99 10.75
C GLU A 358 33.63 0.20 10.46
N LEU A 359 33.67 -0.77 9.53
CA LEU A 359 32.55 -1.62 9.20
C LEU A 359 32.18 -2.56 10.36
N GLN A 360 33.17 -3.05 11.11
CA GLN A 360 32.95 -3.85 12.32
C GLN A 360 32.22 -3.03 13.39
N GLU A 361 32.61 -1.77 13.60
CA GLU A 361 31.95 -0.87 14.56
C GLU A 361 30.52 -0.52 14.11
N LEU A 362 30.30 -0.27 12.80
CA LEU A 362 28.95 -0.04 12.27
C LEU A 362 28.06 -1.28 12.44
N LYS A 363 28.56 -2.48 12.15
CA LYS A 363 27.86 -3.74 12.37
C LYS A 363 27.45 -3.91 13.84
N LYS A 364 28.37 -3.66 14.77
CA LYS A 364 28.12 -3.72 16.19
C LYS A 364 27.01 -2.74 16.61
N LYS A 365 27.04 -1.49 16.15
CA LYS A 365 26.00 -0.49 16.42
C LYS A 365 24.64 -0.93 15.87
N ALA A 366 24.60 -1.52 14.68
CA ALA A 366 23.36 -2.02 14.09
C ALA A 366 22.79 -3.19 14.90
N ASP A 367 23.65 -4.12 15.36
CA ASP A 367 23.26 -5.22 16.24
C ASP A 367 22.71 -4.73 17.58
N GLU A 368 23.34 -3.71 18.19
CA GLU A 368 22.90 -3.09 19.44
C GLU A 368 21.51 -2.47 19.29
N ARG A 369 21.27 -1.70 18.21
CA ARG A 369 19.95 -1.08 17.92
C ARG A 369 18.86 -2.10 17.68
N LEU A 370 19.15 -3.11 16.87
CA LEU A 370 18.21 -4.18 16.59
C LEU A 370 17.87 -4.98 17.85
N SER A 371 18.87 -5.24 18.71
CA SER A 371 18.69 -5.91 20.01
C SER A 371 17.85 -5.08 20.97
N GLU A 372 18.08 -3.75 21.06
CA GLU A 372 17.26 -2.83 21.83
C GLU A 372 15.79 -2.85 21.36
N TRP A 373 15.56 -2.75 20.04
CA TRP A 373 14.21 -2.84 19.48
C TRP A 373 13.56 -4.19 19.78
N ARG A 374 14.28 -5.31 19.60
CA ARG A 374 13.77 -6.65 19.95
C ARG A 374 13.33 -6.76 21.40
N ALA A 375 14.09 -6.18 22.30
CA ALA A 375 13.83 -6.22 23.73
C ALA A 375 12.71 -5.27 24.18
N THR A 376 12.58 -4.09 23.56
CA THR A 376 11.75 -2.99 24.09
C THR A 376 10.64 -2.51 23.16
N GLY A 377 10.69 -2.83 21.86
CA GLY A 377 9.82 -2.22 20.84
C GLY A 377 10.04 -0.71 20.63
N ARG A 378 11.20 -0.19 21.03
CA ARG A 378 11.51 1.25 21.02
C ARG A 378 12.68 1.58 20.08
N GLY A 379 13.03 2.86 20.01
CA GLY A 379 14.10 3.37 19.16
C GLY A 379 13.62 3.74 17.75
N LEU A 380 14.58 4.11 16.89
CA LEU A 380 14.26 4.53 15.51
C LEU A 380 13.67 3.39 14.69
N GLY A 381 14.06 2.15 14.97
CA GLY A 381 13.49 0.94 14.33
C GLY A 381 11.98 0.79 14.48
N ALA A 382 11.38 1.39 15.50
CA ALA A 382 9.93 1.36 15.74
C ALA A 382 9.13 2.40 14.93
N SER A 383 9.73 3.07 13.94
CA SER A 383 9.06 4.06 13.07
C SER A 383 9.22 3.72 11.60
N SER A 384 8.22 4.03 10.78
CA SER A 384 8.36 4.08 9.32
C SER A 384 8.82 5.43 8.78
N LEU A 385 9.01 6.42 9.65
CA LEU A 385 9.43 7.79 9.35
C LEU A 385 8.42 8.64 8.53
N ALA A 386 7.22 8.15 8.26
CA ALA A 386 6.11 8.90 7.67
C ALA A 386 5.23 9.52 8.78
N ASP A 387 5.86 10.23 9.75
CA ASP A 387 5.32 10.45 11.09
C ASP A 387 4.23 11.54 11.18
N ALA A 388 3.92 12.27 10.10
CA ALA A 388 2.83 13.25 10.07
C ALA A 388 2.18 13.33 8.68
N VAL A 389 0.90 13.67 8.64
CA VAL A 389 0.11 13.70 7.41
C VAL A 389 -0.91 14.84 7.43
N VAL A 390 -1.14 15.42 6.25
CA VAL A 390 -2.22 16.38 5.96
C VAL A 390 -3.16 15.75 4.94
N PHE A 391 -4.47 15.96 5.14
CA PHE A 391 -5.49 15.79 4.11
C PHE A 391 -6.20 17.12 3.90
N CYS A 392 -6.29 17.59 2.66
CA CYS A 392 -6.94 18.85 2.35
C CYS A 392 -7.53 18.84 0.93
N SER A 393 -8.29 19.89 0.59
CA SER A 393 -8.82 20.09 -0.75
C SER A 393 -7.86 20.97 -1.57
N SER A 394 -7.65 20.61 -2.85
CA SER A 394 -7.00 21.48 -3.82
C SER A 394 -7.84 22.70 -4.22
N GLY A 395 -9.15 22.67 -3.90
CA GLY A 395 -10.12 23.66 -4.38
C GLY A 395 -10.59 23.45 -5.83
N LEU A 396 -10.12 22.40 -6.50
CA LEU A 396 -10.45 22.08 -7.89
C LEU A 396 -11.45 20.93 -8.03
N GLY A 397 -11.62 20.14 -6.98
CA GLY A 397 -12.54 18.99 -6.93
C GLY A 397 -13.85 19.31 -6.21
N ASP A 398 -14.59 18.24 -5.89
CA ASP A 398 -15.78 18.34 -5.04
C ASP A 398 -15.37 18.72 -3.62
N LEU A 399 -16.03 19.73 -3.05
CA LEU A 399 -15.78 20.22 -1.69
C LEU A 399 -16.17 19.22 -0.59
N HIS A 400 -16.79 18.10 -0.96
CA HIS A 400 -17.25 17.06 -0.01
C HIS A 400 -16.18 16.02 0.33
N SER A 401 -15.01 16.03 -0.35
CA SER A 401 -13.90 15.13 -0.06
C SER A 401 -12.55 15.85 -0.18
N HIS A 402 -11.54 15.32 0.52
CA HIS A 402 -10.17 15.81 0.38
C HIS A 402 -9.51 15.08 -0.80
N ASP A 403 -9.03 15.82 -1.79
CA ASP A 403 -8.41 15.31 -2.99
C ASP A 403 -6.87 15.32 -2.95
N THR A 404 -6.30 15.79 -1.84
CA THR A 404 -4.86 15.93 -1.63
C THR A 404 -4.44 15.37 -0.28
N GLU A 405 -3.43 14.50 -0.30
CA GLU A 405 -2.70 14.03 0.86
C GLU A 405 -1.26 14.58 0.81
N ILE A 406 -0.71 15.05 1.93
CA ILE A 406 0.70 15.45 2.03
C ILE A 406 1.33 14.66 3.16
N ILE A 407 2.30 13.80 2.83
CA ILE A 407 3.00 12.96 3.80
C ILE A 407 4.35 13.60 4.12
N CYS A 408 4.64 13.76 5.41
CA CYS A 408 5.95 14.18 5.89
C CYS A 408 6.82 12.95 6.19
N PHE A 409 7.77 12.69 5.31
CA PHE A 409 8.80 11.68 5.49
C PHE A 409 10.05 12.32 6.10
N LEU A 410 10.48 11.84 7.26
CA LEU A 410 11.56 12.45 8.04
C LEU A 410 12.97 12.10 7.55
N THR A 411 13.07 11.49 6.39
CA THR A 411 14.32 11.04 5.77
C THR A 411 14.19 10.99 4.25
N GLY A 412 15.26 10.64 3.56
CA GLY A 412 15.27 10.38 2.12
C GLY A 412 15.87 11.52 1.29
N GLY A 413 15.68 11.44 -0.03
CA GLY A 413 16.21 12.44 -0.97
C GLY A 413 17.70 12.39 -1.20
N ASN A 414 18.43 11.38 -0.69
CA ASN A 414 19.82 11.12 -1.06
C ASN A 414 19.91 10.28 -2.35
N ASP A 415 21.10 10.24 -2.95
CA ASP A 415 21.34 9.56 -4.23
C ASP A 415 20.93 8.09 -4.22
N ASP A 416 21.31 7.33 -3.20
CA ASP A 416 20.98 5.90 -3.10
C ASP A 416 19.49 5.65 -2.97
N PHE A 417 18.80 6.40 -2.12
CA PHE A 417 17.36 6.26 -1.95
C PHE A 417 16.59 6.59 -3.24
N LEU A 418 16.93 7.71 -3.88
CA LEU A 418 16.30 8.13 -5.12
C LEU A 418 16.51 7.11 -6.24
N ARG A 419 17.71 6.57 -6.36
CA ARG A 419 18.09 5.63 -7.40
C ARG A 419 17.51 4.22 -7.16
N THR A 420 17.58 3.71 -5.93
CA THR A 420 17.28 2.31 -5.63
C THR A 420 15.82 2.08 -5.25
N ILE A 421 15.21 2.99 -4.50
CA ILE A 421 13.82 2.84 -4.03
C ILE A 421 12.83 3.53 -4.97
N ILE A 422 13.18 4.75 -5.42
CA ILE A 422 12.28 5.56 -6.26
C ILE A 422 12.53 5.32 -7.76
N ASN A 423 13.67 4.73 -8.14
CA ASN A 423 14.08 4.49 -9.53
C ASN A 423 14.35 5.78 -10.34
N ILE A 424 14.69 6.89 -9.68
CA ILE A 424 15.06 8.13 -10.37
C ILE A 424 16.43 7.98 -11.05
N ASP A 425 16.54 8.49 -12.27
CA ASP A 425 17.83 8.73 -12.92
C ASP A 425 18.50 9.94 -12.26
N THR A 426 19.29 9.67 -11.20
CA THR A 426 19.92 10.71 -10.39
C THR A 426 20.98 11.50 -11.16
N SER A 427 21.47 11.01 -12.31
CA SER A 427 22.35 11.78 -13.19
C SER A 427 21.67 13.00 -13.80
N ARG A 428 20.33 12.97 -13.88
CA ARG A 428 19.51 14.11 -14.30
C ARG A 428 19.12 15.02 -13.13
N PHE A 429 19.07 14.47 -11.92
CA PHE A 429 18.74 15.24 -10.73
C PHE A 429 19.94 16.04 -10.19
N PHE A 430 21.15 15.50 -10.35
CA PHE A 430 22.42 16.09 -9.90
C PHE A 430 23.40 16.13 -11.08
N ASP A 431 23.59 17.29 -11.68
CA ASP A 431 24.50 17.48 -12.84
C ASP A 431 25.95 17.12 -12.54
N ASP A 432 26.39 17.31 -11.29
CA ASP A 432 27.75 17.00 -10.83
C ASP A 432 27.69 15.89 -9.77
N PRO A 433 28.47 14.80 -9.92
CA PRO A 433 28.62 13.80 -8.86
C PRO A 433 29.00 14.39 -7.49
N ALA A 434 29.70 15.53 -7.46
CA ALA A 434 30.04 16.22 -6.23
C ALA A 434 28.87 16.94 -5.54
N THR A 435 27.75 17.17 -6.27
CA THR A 435 26.51 17.75 -5.71
C THR A 435 25.50 16.69 -5.29
N ARG A 436 25.82 15.39 -5.49
CA ARG A 436 24.98 14.30 -5.03
C ARG A 436 24.83 14.33 -3.51
N VAL A 437 23.60 14.19 -3.08
CA VAL A 437 23.28 14.21 -1.65
C VAL A 437 23.81 12.94 -0.99
N ALA A 438 24.74 13.11 -0.04
CA ALA A 438 25.32 12.00 0.70
C ALA A 438 24.29 11.26 1.57
N ASN A 439 24.55 9.98 1.87
CA ASN A 439 23.64 9.15 2.67
C ASN A 439 23.50 9.64 4.12
N ASP A 440 24.42 10.43 4.62
CA ASP A 440 24.37 11.07 5.93
C ASP A 440 23.74 12.48 5.91
N ALA A 441 23.31 12.97 4.73
CA ALA A 441 22.60 14.24 4.65
C ALA A 441 21.23 14.16 5.33
N GLU A 442 20.94 15.18 6.11
CA GLU A 442 19.66 15.33 6.80
C GLU A 442 18.68 16.07 5.88
N ASN A 443 17.72 15.35 5.34
CA ASN A 443 16.68 15.88 4.46
C ASN A 443 15.29 15.49 4.98
N LEU A 444 14.30 16.27 4.57
CA LEU A 444 12.89 15.89 4.60
C LEU A 444 12.40 15.64 3.18
N LEU A 445 11.56 14.62 3.05
CA LEU A 445 10.83 14.32 1.83
C LEU A 445 9.35 14.60 2.08
N LEU A 446 8.82 15.68 1.50
CA LEU A 446 7.41 16.00 1.55
C LEU A 446 6.75 15.48 0.29
N LEU A 447 5.81 14.55 0.44
CA LEU A 447 5.15 13.88 -0.68
C LEU A 447 3.82 14.57 -0.96
N ALA A 448 3.70 15.22 -2.11
CA ALA A 448 2.46 15.79 -2.60
C ALA A 448 1.68 14.72 -3.37
N ASN A 449 0.50 14.32 -2.89
CA ASN A 449 -0.28 13.21 -3.44
C ASN A 449 -1.71 13.65 -3.76
N PRO A 450 -2.10 13.85 -5.04
CA PRO A 450 -3.49 13.76 -5.46
C PRO A 450 -4.07 12.37 -5.18
N VAL A 451 -5.19 12.32 -4.45
CA VAL A 451 -5.77 11.04 -3.99
C VAL A 451 -7.12 10.69 -4.60
N LEU A 452 -7.65 11.51 -5.49
CA LEU A 452 -8.88 11.25 -6.24
C LEU A 452 -8.63 11.43 -7.76
N PRO A 453 -7.84 10.55 -8.40
CA PRO A 453 -7.46 10.69 -9.80
C PRO A 453 -8.64 10.49 -10.75
N HIS A 454 -8.65 11.24 -11.86
CA HIS A 454 -9.56 11.06 -13.00
C HIS A 454 -8.98 10.12 -14.05
N SER A 455 -7.66 10.02 -14.16
CA SER A 455 -6.97 9.09 -15.08
C SER A 455 -7.28 7.64 -14.75
N ARG A 456 -7.37 6.81 -15.78
CA ARG A 456 -7.69 5.37 -15.66
C ARG A 456 -6.67 4.53 -16.40
N GLY A 457 -6.14 3.54 -15.71
CA GLY A 457 -5.23 2.56 -16.24
C GLY A 457 -5.89 1.20 -16.49
N GLU A 458 -5.04 0.20 -16.72
CA GLU A 458 -5.50 -1.16 -16.99
C GLU A 458 -4.43 -2.22 -16.62
N ILE A 459 -4.90 -3.44 -16.39
CA ILE A 459 -4.12 -4.67 -16.28
C ILE A 459 -4.45 -5.55 -17.48
N VAL A 460 -3.46 -5.96 -18.24
CA VAL A 460 -3.62 -6.79 -19.45
C VAL A 460 -2.66 -7.98 -19.39
N LEU A 461 -3.12 -9.16 -19.80
CA LEU A 461 -2.23 -10.32 -19.89
C LEU A 461 -1.11 -10.08 -20.92
N ALA A 462 0.12 -10.43 -20.55
CA ALA A 462 1.24 -10.48 -21.47
C ALA A 462 1.37 -11.84 -22.20
N GLY A 463 0.57 -12.83 -21.79
CA GLY A 463 0.50 -14.19 -22.35
C GLY A 463 -0.30 -15.12 -21.44
N ALA A 464 -0.43 -16.39 -21.83
CA ALA A 464 -1.19 -17.41 -21.10
C ALA A 464 -0.41 -18.06 -19.92
N ASP A 465 0.88 -17.78 -19.77
CA ASP A 465 1.70 -18.33 -18.69
C ASP A 465 1.43 -17.57 -17.39
N PRO A 466 0.93 -18.22 -16.31
CA PRO A 466 0.63 -17.59 -15.03
C PRO A 466 1.87 -17.04 -14.29
N GLY A 467 3.06 -17.51 -14.63
CA GLY A 467 4.34 -17.00 -14.12
C GLY A 467 4.75 -15.67 -14.77
N THR A 468 4.16 -15.32 -15.89
CA THR A 468 4.45 -14.06 -16.60
C THR A 468 3.69 -12.90 -15.97
N GLN A 469 4.41 -11.82 -15.62
CA GLN A 469 3.78 -10.61 -15.09
C GLN A 469 2.86 -9.96 -16.12
N PRO A 470 1.67 -9.48 -15.72
CA PRO A 470 0.78 -8.75 -16.62
C PRO A 470 1.37 -7.39 -16.98
N ALA A 471 0.95 -6.83 -18.11
CA ALA A 471 1.24 -5.44 -18.44
C ALA A 471 0.38 -4.54 -17.54
N ILE A 472 1.04 -3.66 -16.80
CA ILE A 472 0.42 -2.68 -15.90
C ILE A 472 0.59 -1.30 -16.55
N ARG A 473 -0.52 -0.68 -16.92
CA ARG A 473 -0.53 0.66 -17.52
C ARG A 473 -1.27 1.60 -16.58
N MET A 474 -0.54 2.54 -15.97
CA MET A 474 -1.10 3.46 -14.97
C MET A 474 -1.82 4.64 -15.62
N ASN A 475 -1.37 5.09 -16.80
CA ASN A 475 -1.89 6.24 -17.54
C ASN A 475 -1.95 7.53 -16.71
N TYR A 476 -0.97 7.77 -15.81
CA TYR A 476 -0.91 8.99 -14.98
C TYR A 476 -0.96 10.24 -15.86
N TYR A 477 -1.76 11.20 -15.43
CA TYR A 477 -2.00 12.49 -16.10
C TYR A 477 -2.61 12.37 -17.51
N ASP A 478 -3.28 11.25 -17.81
CA ASP A 478 -4.03 11.15 -19.07
C ASP A 478 -5.19 12.13 -19.08
N ASP A 479 -5.90 12.25 -17.94
CA ASP A 479 -6.83 13.35 -17.70
C ASP A 479 -6.06 14.60 -17.21
N PRO A 480 -6.21 15.75 -17.90
CA PRO A 480 -5.51 17.00 -17.54
C PRO A 480 -5.90 17.57 -16.15
N HIS A 481 -7.02 17.14 -15.56
CA HIS A 481 -7.44 17.54 -14.23
C HIS A 481 -6.41 17.10 -13.18
N ASP A 482 -5.89 15.88 -13.30
CA ASP A 482 -4.96 15.31 -12.32
C ASP A 482 -3.66 16.13 -12.22
N MET A 483 -3.17 16.67 -13.34
CA MET A 483 -2.01 17.57 -13.34
C MET A 483 -2.30 18.88 -12.60
N LYS A 484 -3.50 19.45 -12.78
CA LYS A 484 -3.87 20.68 -12.05
C LYS A 484 -3.94 20.46 -10.54
N VAL A 485 -4.50 19.32 -10.12
CA VAL A 485 -4.54 18.94 -8.70
C VAL A 485 -3.12 18.70 -8.17
N MET A 486 -2.22 18.07 -8.96
CA MET A 486 -0.83 17.87 -8.57
C MET A 486 -0.09 19.20 -8.37
N VAL A 487 -0.23 20.16 -9.28
CA VAL A 487 0.39 21.49 -9.12
C VAL A 487 -0.15 22.19 -7.87
N ALA A 488 -1.45 22.12 -7.60
CA ALA A 488 -2.05 22.67 -6.38
C ALA A 488 -1.50 21.97 -5.12
N ALA A 489 -1.35 20.65 -5.14
CA ALA A 489 -0.77 19.85 -4.05
C ALA A 489 0.70 20.23 -3.78
N ILE A 490 1.50 20.40 -4.84
CA ILE A 490 2.90 20.87 -4.73
C ILE A 490 2.93 22.26 -4.10
N ARG A 491 2.11 23.22 -4.55
CA ARG A 491 2.05 24.58 -3.97
C ARG A 491 1.65 24.55 -2.51
N ARG A 492 0.67 23.71 -2.16
CA ARG A 492 0.25 23.56 -0.76
C ARG A 492 1.35 22.99 0.11
N THR A 493 2.12 22.03 -0.41
CA THR A 493 3.28 21.45 0.26
C THR A 493 4.39 22.50 0.46
N MET A 494 4.65 23.33 -0.55
CA MET A 494 5.61 24.45 -0.44
C MET A 494 5.16 25.50 0.57
N ASP A 495 3.87 25.83 0.63
CA ASP A 495 3.29 26.73 1.62
C ASP A 495 3.50 26.22 3.05
N ILE A 496 3.24 24.93 3.32
CA ILE A 496 3.53 24.32 4.62
C ILE A 496 5.03 24.41 4.94
N ALA A 497 5.91 24.09 3.99
CA ALA A 497 7.37 24.17 4.19
C ALA A 497 7.84 25.59 4.51
N ALA A 498 7.23 26.61 3.91
CA ALA A 498 7.54 28.04 4.17
C ALA A 498 7.16 28.47 5.60
N HIS A 499 6.19 27.81 6.22
CA HIS A 499 5.75 28.06 7.60
C HIS A 499 6.49 27.22 8.65
N TRP A 500 7.61 26.55 8.29
CA TRP A 500 8.36 25.71 9.22
C TRP A 500 8.80 26.48 10.47
N PRO A 501 8.49 26.01 11.69
CA PRO A 501 8.71 26.75 12.93
C PRO A 501 10.17 26.70 13.41
N GLY A 502 10.49 27.59 14.34
CA GLY A 502 11.73 27.59 15.11
C GLY A 502 12.92 28.29 14.42
N ASN A 503 14.09 28.13 15.03
CA ASN A 503 15.34 28.77 14.61
C ASN A 503 16.05 27.99 13.47
N ARG A 504 15.63 26.74 13.22
CA ARG A 504 16.11 25.92 12.13
C ARG A 504 15.07 25.91 11.02
N LYS A 505 15.41 26.51 9.89
CA LYS A 505 14.56 26.54 8.70
C LYS A 505 14.93 25.38 7.78
N LEU A 506 13.96 24.93 7.00
CA LEU A 506 14.25 24.08 5.86
C LEU A 506 15.08 24.87 4.84
N GLY A 507 15.98 24.17 4.14
CA GLY A 507 16.63 24.71 2.95
C GLY A 507 15.63 24.98 1.84
N ALA A 508 16.09 25.55 0.73
CA ALA A 508 15.26 25.71 -0.45
C ALA A 508 14.85 24.33 -1.03
N LEU A 509 13.68 24.27 -1.69
CA LEU A 509 13.28 23.08 -2.47
C LEU A 509 14.37 22.73 -3.47
N MET A 510 14.87 21.51 -3.41
CA MET A 510 15.86 21.02 -4.37
C MET A 510 15.23 20.88 -5.76
N MET A 511 15.53 21.83 -6.61
CA MET A 511 15.08 21.86 -8.01
C MET A 511 16.19 21.31 -8.92
N PRO A 512 15.89 20.31 -9.77
CA PRO A 512 16.87 19.77 -10.71
C PRO A 512 17.42 20.88 -11.63
N PRO A 513 18.75 20.97 -11.82
CA PRO A 513 19.38 22.04 -12.59
C PRO A 513 18.84 22.20 -14.00
N PHE A 514 18.61 21.10 -14.70
CA PHE A 514 18.06 21.12 -16.08
C PHE A 514 16.64 21.74 -16.17
N LEU A 515 15.81 21.55 -15.14
CA LEU A 515 14.48 22.18 -15.07
C LEU A 515 14.59 23.64 -14.71
N ALA A 516 15.48 23.97 -13.76
CA ALA A 516 15.75 25.35 -13.39
C ALA A 516 16.24 26.16 -14.60
N GLU A 517 17.18 25.62 -15.39
CA GLU A 517 17.68 26.23 -16.61
C GLU A 517 16.59 26.39 -17.66
N LYS A 518 15.84 25.31 -17.96
CA LYS A 518 14.76 25.29 -18.96
C LYS A 518 13.70 26.35 -18.70
N HIS A 519 13.35 26.58 -17.44
CA HIS A 519 12.29 27.50 -17.04
C HIS A 519 12.81 28.86 -16.50
N GLY A 520 14.12 29.10 -16.52
CA GLY A 520 14.72 30.33 -16.01
C GLY A 520 14.51 30.52 -14.50
N TYR A 521 14.34 29.41 -13.75
CA TYR A 521 14.12 29.44 -12.31
C TYR A 521 15.39 29.80 -11.57
N ARG A 522 15.26 30.60 -10.52
CA ARG A 522 16.33 30.94 -9.58
C ARG A 522 15.90 30.48 -8.18
N GLU A 523 16.83 29.90 -7.45
CA GLU A 523 16.59 29.47 -6.07
C GLU A 523 16.02 30.63 -5.23
N GLY A 524 14.96 30.32 -4.47
CA GLY A 524 14.23 31.30 -3.66
C GLY A 524 13.16 32.12 -4.40
N ALA A 525 13.04 31.96 -5.72
CA ALA A 525 11.94 32.55 -6.48
C ALA A 525 10.68 31.64 -6.39
N GLU A 526 9.50 32.22 -6.68
CA GLU A 526 8.26 31.44 -6.85
C GLU A 526 8.33 30.66 -8.18
N PRO A 527 8.23 29.29 -8.16
CA PRO A 527 8.22 28.53 -9.39
C PRO A 527 6.91 28.75 -10.19
N SER A 528 7.02 28.81 -11.52
CA SER A 528 5.85 28.87 -12.39
C SER A 528 5.10 27.54 -12.42
N ASP A 529 3.79 27.55 -12.75
CA ASP A 529 3.02 26.32 -12.95
C ASP A 529 3.64 25.41 -14.01
N ALA A 530 4.14 25.97 -15.12
CA ALA A 530 4.83 25.22 -16.16
C ALA A 530 6.09 24.48 -15.65
N LEU A 531 6.84 25.06 -14.70
CA LEU A 531 7.96 24.39 -14.05
C LEU A 531 7.47 23.26 -13.15
N LEU A 532 6.40 23.48 -12.37
CA LEU A 532 5.86 22.46 -11.46
C LEU A 532 5.22 21.30 -12.22
N GLU A 533 4.54 21.56 -13.35
CA GLU A 533 4.02 20.53 -14.25
C GLU A 533 5.17 19.67 -14.82
N ASP A 534 6.24 20.31 -15.30
CA ASP A 534 7.40 19.61 -15.84
C ASP A 534 8.14 18.80 -14.76
N PHE A 535 8.26 19.35 -13.54
CA PHE A 535 8.78 18.64 -12.38
C PHE A 535 7.93 17.40 -12.05
N ALA A 536 6.61 17.53 -12.02
CA ALA A 536 5.69 16.43 -11.78
C ALA A 536 5.79 15.36 -12.89
N LEU A 537 5.84 15.74 -14.16
CA LEU A 537 6.01 14.79 -15.27
C LEU A 537 7.30 13.97 -15.16
N HIS A 538 8.37 14.56 -14.63
CA HIS A 538 9.64 13.87 -14.47
C HIS A 538 9.67 12.94 -13.25
N PHE A 539 9.13 13.35 -12.12
CA PHE A 539 9.41 12.72 -10.83
C PHE A 539 8.18 12.12 -10.13
N SER A 540 7.01 12.16 -10.76
CA SER A 540 5.85 11.49 -10.19
C SER A 540 5.93 9.96 -10.35
N LEU A 541 5.49 9.27 -9.29
CA LEU A 541 5.44 7.82 -9.19
C LEU A 541 4.27 7.37 -8.32
N THR A 542 4.05 6.06 -8.21
CA THR A 542 2.99 5.48 -7.37
C THR A 542 3.21 5.73 -5.88
N VAL A 543 2.09 5.88 -5.13
CA VAL A 543 2.07 5.74 -3.66
C VAL A 543 1.73 4.29 -3.25
N TYR A 544 1.79 3.35 -4.20
CA TYR A 544 1.56 1.91 -4.02
C TYR A 544 0.10 1.54 -3.70
N HIS A 545 -0.88 2.27 -4.25
CA HIS A 545 -2.30 2.12 -3.99
C HIS A 545 -3.15 1.67 -5.20
N PRO A 546 -2.72 0.70 -6.05
CA PRO A 546 -3.52 0.26 -7.19
C PRO A 546 -4.83 -0.38 -6.71
N THR A 547 -5.95 -0.02 -7.38
CA THR A 547 -7.31 -0.43 -7.03
C THR A 547 -8.19 -0.57 -8.27
N SER A 548 -9.44 -1.00 -8.07
CA SER A 548 -10.58 -0.77 -8.98
C SER A 548 -10.58 -1.58 -10.29
N THR A 549 -9.75 -2.62 -10.40
CA THR A 549 -9.59 -3.46 -11.60
C THR A 549 -10.64 -4.58 -11.75
N CYS A 550 -11.42 -4.85 -10.69
CA CYS A 550 -12.57 -5.75 -10.65
C CYS A 550 -13.76 -5.08 -9.97
N ARG A 551 -14.02 -3.80 -10.26
CA ARG A 551 -14.88 -2.92 -9.47
C ARG A 551 -16.33 -3.41 -9.34
N ILE A 552 -16.94 -3.08 -8.22
CA ILE A 552 -18.38 -3.23 -7.98
C ILE A 552 -19.17 -2.46 -9.04
N GLY A 553 -20.23 -3.07 -9.54
CA GLY A 553 -21.11 -2.50 -10.57
C GLY A 553 -20.68 -2.81 -12.01
N SER A 554 -19.49 -3.43 -12.22
CA SER A 554 -19.07 -3.81 -13.58
C SER A 554 -18.48 -5.21 -13.67
N VAL A 555 -17.63 -5.63 -12.74
CA VAL A 555 -17.05 -6.98 -12.69
C VAL A 555 -17.70 -7.81 -11.60
N VAL A 556 -17.93 -7.20 -10.44
CA VAL A 556 -18.64 -7.85 -9.34
C VAL A 556 -19.90 -7.07 -8.97
N ASP A 557 -20.88 -7.77 -8.40
CA ASP A 557 -22.07 -7.16 -7.82
C ASP A 557 -21.76 -6.54 -6.43
N PRO A 558 -22.71 -5.78 -5.80
CA PRO A 558 -22.49 -5.22 -4.46
C PRO A 558 -22.24 -6.25 -3.35
N ARG A 559 -22.52 -7.53 -3.61
CA ARG A 559 -22.16 -8.66 -2.74
C ARG A 559 -20.83 -9.29 -3.10
N LEU A 560 -20.04 -8.65 -3.99
CA LEU A 560 -18.71 -9.05 -4.46
C LEU A 560 -18.70 -10.32 -5.34
N ARG A 561 -19.84 -10.83 -5.80
CA ARG A 561 -19.93 -12.00 -6.68
C ARG A 561 -19.55 -11.62 -8.10
N VAL A 562 -18.72 -12.43 -8.74
CA VAL A 562 -18.33 -12.22 -10.15
C VAL A 562 -19.53 -12.41 -11.07
N THR A 563 -19.82 -11.39 -11.87
CA THR A 563 -20.97 -11.41 -12.78
C THR A 563 -20.82 -12.51 -13.83
N GLY A 564 -21.85 -13.35 -13.96
CA GLY A 564 -21.87 -14.46 -14.92
C GLY A 564 -21.16 -15.74 -14.47
N VAL A 565 -20.61 -15.77 -13.25
CA VAL A 565 -19.94 -16.96 -12.69
C VAL A 565 -20.46 -17.26 -11.30
N GLY A 566 -21.03 -18.44 -11.10
CA GLY A 566 -21.45 -18.90 -9.79
C GLY A 566 -20.29 -19.36 -8.90
N ARG A 567 -20.45 -19.28 -7.60
CA ARG A 567 -19.45 -19.71 -6.59
C ARG A 567 -18.09 -19.03 -6.71
N LEU A 568 -18.06 -17.79 -7.19
CA LEU A 568 -16.84 -17.01 -7.35
C LEU A 568 -17.05 -15.57 -6.87
N ARG A 569 -16.18 -15.10 -5.97
CA ARG A 569 -16.09 -13.69 -5.53
C ARG A 569 -14.71 -13.12 -5.74
N VAL A 570 -14.67 -11.80 -5.79
CA VAL A 570 -13.43 -11.03 -5.59
C VAL A 570 -13.60 -10.15 -4.35
N ALA A 571 -12.64 -10.17 -3.43
CA ALA A 571 -12.70 -9.41 -2.20
C ALA A 571 -11.31 -8.88 -1.82
N ASP A 572 -10.93 -7.76 -2.40
CA ASP A 572 -9.69 -7.01 -2.15
C ASP A 572 -9.78 -5.58 -2.74
N ALA A 573 -8.65 -4.89 -2.89
CA ALA A 573 -8.62 -3.53 -3.43
C ALA A 573 -9.19 -3.40 -4.86
N SER A 574 -9.22 -4.49 -5.64
CA SER A 574 -9.71 -4.46 -7.02
C SER A 574 -11.21 -4.17 -7.11
N VAL A 575 -11.97 -4.43 -6.04
CA VAL A 575 -13.45 -4.28 -6.06
C VAL A 575 -13.91 -2.84 -5.80
N MET A 576 -13.05 -1.96 -5.32
CA MET A 576 -13.40 -0.56 -5.07
C MET A 576 -13.98 0.08 -6.34
N PRO A 577 -15.17 0.72 -6.28
CA PRO A 577 -15.72 1.46 -7.42
C PRO A 577 -14.80 2.58 -7.90
N SER A 578 -14.20 3.29 -6.95
CA SER A 578 -13.13 4.27 -7.11
C SER A 578 -12.15 4.15 -5.95
N VAL A 579 -10.90 4.57 -6.17
CA VAL A 579 -9.93 4.68 -5.07
C VAL A 579 -10.43 5.69 -4.04
N ILE A 580 -10.17 5.44 -2.75
CA ILE A 580 -10.54 6.32 -1.64
C ILE A 580 -9.50 7.43 -1.43
N GLY A 581 -9.87 8.52 -0.76
CA GLY A 581 -8.96 9.63 -0.44
C GLY A 581 -7.98 9.28 0.70
N GLY A 582 -7.05 8.36 0.45
CA GLY A 582 -5.99 7.96 1.38
C GLY A 582 -5.46 6.54 1.19
N ASN A 583 -4.62 6.07 2.11
CA ASN A 583 -3.96 4.77 2.03
C ASN A 583 -4.96 3.60 2.05
N THR A 584 -4.74 2.60 1.21
CA THR A 584 -5.75 1.57 0.90
C THR A 584 -5.72 0.32 1.78
N ASN A 585 -4.79 0.20 2.73
CA ASN A 585 -4.67 -1.03 3.54
C ASN A 585 -5.87 -1.24 4.50
N ALA A 586 -6.26 -0.21 5.27
CA ALA A 586 -7.41 -0.32 6.17
C ALA A 586 -8.73 -0.59 5.41
N PRO A 587 -9.04 0.06 4.26
CA PRO A 587 -10.17 -0.31 3.41
C PRO A 587 -10.12 -1.75 2.90
N CYS A 588 -8.95 -2.30 2.56
CA CYS A 588 -8.84 -3.71 2.18
C CYS A 588 -9.22 -4.65 3.34
N ILE A 589 -8.80 -4.33 4.56
CA ILE A 589 -9.18 -5.07 5.77
C ILE A 589 -10.69 -4.97 6.00
N MET A 590 -11.27 -3.78 5.86
CA MET A 590 -12.71 -3.54 5.95
C MET A 590 -13.49 -4.35 4.91
N ILE A 591 -13.02 -4.40 3.65
CA ILE A 591 -13.60 -5.24 2.60
C ILE A 591 -13.54 -6.71 3.00
N GLY A 592 -12.45 -7.17 3.60
CA GLY A 592 -12.31 -8.54 4.10
C GLY A 592 -13.30 -8.89 5.20
N GLU A 593 -13.48 -8.02 6.20
CA GLU A 593 -14.46 -8.19 7.28
C GLU A 593 -15.90 -8.25 6.74
N LYS A 594 -16.23 -7.31 5.85
CA LYS A 594 -17.56 -7.24 5.24
C LYS A 594 -17.85 -8.42 4.32
N ALA A 595 -16.86 -8.86 3.52
CA ALA A 595 -16.96 -10.04 2.67
C ALA A 595 -17.20 -11.31 3.50
N ALA A 596 -16.48 -11.50 4.60
CA ALA A 596 -16.67 -12.63 5.49
C ALA A 596 -18.09 -12.67 6.08
N GLU A 597 -18.63 -11.51 6.48
CA GLU A 597 -20.02 -11.41 6.98
C GLU A 597 -21.05 -11.72 5.89
N MET A 598 -20.87 -11.18 4.66
CA MET A 598 -21.75 -11.50 3.53
C MET A 598 -21.77 -12.99 3.20
N ILE A 599 -20.60 -13.64 3.21
CA ILE A 599 -20.45 -15.07 2.98
C ILE A 599 -21.07 -15.85 4.14
N GLY A 600 -20.79 -15.45 5.38
CA GLY A 600 -21.37 -16.05 6.58
C GLY A 600 -22.90 -16.06 6.55
N ALA A 601 -23.50 -14.92 6.23
CA ALA A 601 -24.95 -14.79 6.10
C ALA A 601 -25.53 -15.64 4.97
N GLU A 602 -24.82 -15.78 3.84
CA GLU A 602 -25.29 -16.55 2.68
C GLU A 602 -25.23 -18.07 2.92
N TYR A 603 -24.19 -18.55 3.57
CA TYR A 603 -23.93 -19.98 3.76
C TYR A 603 -24.18 -20.48 5.19
N GLY A 604 -24.65 -19.63 6.09
CA GLY A 604 -24.96 -19.99 7.48
C GLY A 604 -23.70 -20.29 8.31
N VAL A 605 -22.56 -19.68 7.99
CA VAL A 605 -21.29 -19.80 8.76
C VAL A 605 -21.39 -18.95 10.03
N LYS A 606 -21.06 -19.54 11.17
CA LYS A 606 -21.13 -18.88 12.49
C LYS A 606 -19.87 -18.07 12.74
N LEU A 607 -19.93 -16.78 12.51
CA LEU A 607 -18.85 -15.85 12.85
C LEU A 607 -18.97 -15.42 14.30
N ARG A 608 -17.83 -15.16 14.95
CA ARG A 608 -17.82 -14.58 16.31
C ARG A 608 -18.47 -13.20 16.27
N GLU A 609 -19.39 -12.95 17.20
CA GLU A 609 -20.01 -11.64 17.34
C GLU A 609 -18.98 -10.59 17.73
N PHE A 610 -19.05 -9.44 17.10
CA PHE A 610 -18.28 -8.28 17.50
C PHE A 610 -18.99 -7.61 18.68
N VAL A 611 -18.46 -7.78 19.87
CA VAL A 611 -18.89 -7.03 21.06
C VAL A 611 -18.11 -5.72 21.09
N GLY A 612 -18.60 -4.72 20.33
CA GLY A 612 -18.12 -3.35 20.43
C GLY A 612 -18.68 -2.71 21.70
N GLU A 613 -17.82 -2.19 22.55
CA GLU A 613 -18.23 -1.26 23.61
C GLU A 613 -18.57 0.10 23.04
#